data_6c52672212957b8692d121a58f21de0d
#
_entry.id   6c52672212957b8692d121a58f21de0d
#
_cell.length_a   1.000
_cell.length_b   1.000
_cell.length_c   1.000
_cell.angle_alpha   90.00
_cell.angle_beta   90.00
_cell.angle_gamma   90.00
#
_symmetry.space_group_name_H-M   'P 1'
#
loop_
_entity.id
_entity.type
_entity.pdbx_description
1 polymer ?
#
loop_
_entity_poly.entity_id
_entity_poly.type
_entity_poly.pdbx_seq_one_letter_code
_entity_poly.pdbx_strand_id
1 'polypeptide(L)'
;FGLAGREDDRPDNLSGGQQQRVAIARAFAGRPRALLLDEVTSALDPELVGEVLAAVRDLKEEGMTMVIATHEMSFAREVADQVAFLHEGKILEQGPPAQILEAPKQEETRRFLSRLLEAGRA
;
A
#
# COMPACT_ATOMS: atom_id res chain seq x y z
N PHE A 1 -10.32 2.34 -12.40
CA PHE A 1 -10.44 1.78 -11.05
C PHE A 1 -11.45 0.64 -10.92
N GLY A 2 -12.03 0.16 -12.01
CA GLY A 2 -12.98 -0.93 -11.97
C GLY A 2 -14.34 -0.56 -11.36
N LEU A 3 -14.69 0.72 -11.34
CA LEU A 3 -15.95 1.20 -10.81
C LEU A 3 -16.95 1.59 -11.90
N ALA A 4 -16.63 1.37 -13.17
CA ALA A 4 -17.54 1.66 -14.28
C ALA A 4 -18.84 0.86 -14.09
N GLY A 5 -19.99 1.52 -14.20
CA GLY A 5 -21.30 0.94 -13.95
C GLY A 5 -21.73 0.89 -12.49
N ARG A 6 -20.88 1.39 -11.57
CA ARG A 6 -21.17 1.41 -10.12
C ARG A 6 -21.12 2.80 -9.50
N GLU A 7 -21.07 3.82 -10.33
CA GLU A 7 -20.93 5.21 -9.87
C GLU A 7 -22.13 5.65 -9.02
N ASP A 8 -23.29 5.04 -9.24
CA ASP A 8 -24.53 5.36 -8.52
C ASP A 8 -24.71 4.52 -7.26
N ASP A 9 -23.85 3.52 -7.02
CA ASP A 9 -23.92 2.69 -5.82
C ASP A 9 -23.53 3.50 -4.59
N ARG A 10 -24.24 3.26 -3.49
CA ARG A 10 -23.88 3.85 -2.21
C ARG A 10 -22.72 3.08 -1.59
N PRO A 11 -21.78 3.77 -0.90
CA PRO A 11 -20.63 3.09 -0.29
C PRO A 11 -21.01 1.96 0.67
N ASP A 12 -22.11 2.07 1.40
CA ASP A 12 -22.55 1.05 2.34
C ASP A 12 -23.10 -0.21 1.66
N ASN A 13 -23.35 -0.16 0.35
CA ASN A 13 -23.80 -1.32 -0.43
C ASN A 13 -22.64 -2.04 -1.13
N LEU A 14 -21.41 -1.58 -0.92
CA LEU A 14 -20.21 -2.12 -1.58
C LEU A 14 -19.43 -3.01 -0.63
N SER A 15 -18.65 -3.95 -1.19
CA SER A 15 -17.72 -4.75 -0.41
C SER A 15 -16.60 -3.87 0.19
N GLY A 16 -15.86 -4.39 1.17
CA GLY A 16 -14.74 -3.67 1.77
C GLY A 16 -13.70 -3.21 0.74
N GLY A 17 -13.36 -4.08 -0.23
CA GLY A 17 -12.41 -3.72 -1.29
C GLY A 17 -12.96 -2.65 -2.21
N GLN A 18 -14.25 -2.72 -2.54
CA GLN A 18 -14.91 -1.69 -3.35
C GLN A 18 -14.97 -0.37 -2.61
N GLN A 19 -15.25 -0.38 -1.31
CA GLN A 19 -15.24 0.82 -0.49
C GLN A 19 -13.86 1.48 -0.48
N GLN A 20 -12.79 0.69 -0.37
CA GLN A 20 -11.42 1.22 -0.44
C GLN A 20 -11.11 1.83 -1.80
N ARG A 21 -11.53 1.17 -2.89
CA ARG A 21 -11.33 1.72 -4.23
C ARG A 21 -12.10 3.02 -4.44
N VAL A 22 -13.31 3.13 -3.89
CA VAL A 22 -14.07 4.37 -3.92
C VAL A 22 -13.33 5.49 -3.17
N ALA A 23 -12.79 5.17 -2.00
CA ALA A 23 -12.02 6.14 -1.22
C ALA A 23 -10.78 6.62 -1.96
N ILE A 24 -10.03 5.71 -2.59
CA ILE A 24 -8.84 6.04 -3.39
C ILE A 24 -9.24 6.90 -4.60
N ALA A 25 -10.30 6.52 -5.32
CA ALA A 25 -10.78 7.27 -6.47
C ALA A 25 -11.23 8.69 -6.09
N ARG A 26 -11.90 8.85 -4.95
CA ARG A 26 -12.30 10.16 -4.47
C ARG A 26 -11.11 11.03 -4.13
N ALA A 27 -10.10 10.45 -3.48
CA ALA A 27 -8.87 11.17 -3.17
C ALA A 27 -8.17 11.63 -4.45
N PHE A 28 -8.10 10.75 -5.45
CA PHE A 28 -7.49 11.09 -6.74
C PHE A 28 -8.28 12.13 -7.51
N ALA A 29 -9.62 12.07 -7.46
CA ALA A 29 -10.49 13.01 -8.16
C ALA A 29 -10.26 14.46 -7.71
N GLY A 30 -9.78 14.69 -6.50
CA GLY A 30 -9.38 16.01 -6.01
C GLY A 30 -8.09 16.54 -6.63
N ARG A 31 -7.41 15.75 -7.46
CA ARG A 31 -6.13 16.06 -8.11
C ARG A 31 -5.06 16.55 -7.12
N PRO A 32 -4.79 15.79 -6.05
CA PRO A 32 -3.76 16.17 -5.10
C PRO A 32 -2.37 16.04 -5.72
N ARG A 33 -1.39 16.71 -5.12
CA ARG A 33 0.02 16.57 -5.53
C ARG A 33 0.62 15.26 -5.00
N ALA A 34 0.09 14.77 -3.89
CA ALA A 34 0.52 13.50 -3.30
C ALA A 34 -0.64 12.86 -2.55
N LEU A 35 -0.65 11.55 -2.48
CA LEU A 35 -1.61 10.77 -1.69
C LEU A 35 -0.89 10.10 -0.53
N LEU A 36 -1.55 10.07 0.63
CA LEU A 36 -1.09 9.30 1.78
C LEU A 36 -2.06 8.12 1.95
N LEU A 37 -1.55 6.92 1.82
CA LEU A 37 -2.33 5.68 1.95
C LEU A 37 -1.81 4.92 3.17
N ASP A 38 -2.69 4.77 4.18
CA ASP A 38 -2.31 4.13 5.45
C ASP A 38 -3.07 2.81 5.61
N GLU A 39 -2.33 1.70 5.50
CA GLU A 39 -2.85 0.35 5.74
C GLU A 39 -4.14 0.06 4.98
N VAL A 40 -4.20 0.40 3.70
CA VAL A 40 -5.43 0.31 2.89
C VAL A 40 -5.94 -1.12 2.72
N THR A 41 -5.14 -2.13 3.07
CA THR A 41 -5.52 -3.54 2.93
C THR A 41 -5.67 -4.26 4.26
N SER A 42 -5.44 -3.60 5.41
CA SER A 42 -5.30 -4.27 6.70
C SER A 42 -6.56 -4.98 7.20
N ALA A 43 -7.74 -4.53 6.82
CA ALA A 43 -9.01 -5.10 7.28
C ALA A 43 -9.74 -5.86 6.16
N LEU A 44 -9.08 -6.17 5.06
CA LEU A 44 -9.71 -6.81 3.90
C LEU A 44 -9.41 -8.29 3.81
N ASP A 45 -10.35 -9.05 3.23
CA ASP A 45 -10.11 -10.42 2.84
C ASP A 45 -9.00 -10.49 1.78
N PRO A 46 -8.19 -11.57 1.75
CA PRO A 46 -7.12 -11.70 0.77
C PRO A 46 -7.57 -11.52 -0.69
N GLU A 47 -8.79 -11.94 -1.01
CA GLU A 47 -9.34 -11.78 -2.36
C GLU A 47 -9.52 -10.31 -2.75
N LEU A 48 -9.84 -9.44 -1.77
CA LEU A 48 -10.07 -8.02 -1.99
C LEU A 48 -8.77 -7.22 -1.98
N VAL A 49 -7.73 -7.73 -1.35
CA VAL A 49 -6.43 -7.08 -1.28
C VAL A 49 -5.88 -6.83 -2.70
N GLY A 50 -5.95 -7.85 -3.56
CA GLY A 50 -5.47 -7.74 -4.94
C GLY A 50 -6.15 -6.62 -5.72
N GLU A 51 -7.46 -6.43 -5.52
CA GLU A 51 -8.21 -5.36 -6.19
C GLU A 51 -7.75 -3.97 -5.76
N VAL A 52 -7.53 -3.79 -4.45
CA VAL A 52 -7.06 -2.51 -3.92
C VAL A 52 -5.63 -2.22 -4.39
N LEU A 53 -4.76 -3.22 -4.37
CA LEU A 53 -3.38 -3.05 -4.84
C LEU A 53 -3.32 -2.73 -6.32
N ALA A 54 -4.22 -3.31 -7.13
CA ALA A 54 -4.32 -2.98 -8.55
C ALA A 54 -4.69 -1.50 -8.76
N ALA A 55 -5.60 -0.97 -7.95
CA ALA A 55 -5.98 0.45 -8.02
C ALA A 55 -4.78 1.34 -7.69
N VAL A 56 -3.98 0.97 -6.70
CA VAL A 56 -2.77 1.71 -6.33
C VAL A 56 -1.73 1.67 -7.46
N ARG A 57 -1.55 0.50 -8.10
CA ARG A 57 -0.65 0.39 -9.25
C ARG A 57 -1.06 1.31 -10.39
N ASP A 58 -2.38 1.39 -10.67
CA ASP A 58 -2.90 2.27 -11.71
C ASP A 58 -2.55 3.73 -11.42
N LEU A 59 -2.67 4.16 -10.18
CA LEU A 59 -2.28 5.51 -9.77
C LEU A 59 -0.79 5.76 -9.99
N LYS A 60 0.04 4.79 -9.68
CA LYS A 60 1.48 4.91 -9.91
C LYS A 60 1.79 5.09 -11.40
N GLU A 61 1.13 4.31 -12.25
CA GLU A 61 1.32 4.40 -13.70
C GLU A 61 0.89 5.76 -14.24
N GLU A 62 -0.07 6.41 -13.60
CA GLU A 62 -0.50 7.76 -13.96
C GLU A 62 0.44 8.84 -13.42
N GLY A 63 1.51 8.46 -12.72
CA GLY A 63 2.51 9.41 -12.23
C GLY A 63 2.18 10.02 -10.87
N MET A 64 1.23 9.47 -10.14
CA MET A 64 0.86 9.99 -8.82
C MET A 64 1.97 9.73 -7.81
N THR A 65 2.36 10.78 -7.08
CA THR A 65 3.26 10.64 -5.93
C THR A 65 2.48 10.11 -4.73
N MET A 66 2.98 9.04 -4.13
CA MET A 66 2.29 8.40 -3.01
C MET A 66 3.25 8.06 -1.88
N VAL A 67 2.77 8.21 -0.65
CA VAL A 67 3.41 7.66 0.54
C VAL A 67 2.49 6.58 1.07
N ILE A 68 2.99 5.36 1.18
CA ILE A 68 2.18 4.19 1.53
C ILE A 68 2.74 3.54 2.77
N ALA A 69 1.93 3.47 3.83
CA ALA A 69 2.25 2.69 5.02
C ALA A 69 1.60 1.31 4.87
N THR A 70 2.40 0.26 4.87
CA THR A 70 1.90 -1.09 4.62
C THR A 70 2.77 -2.16 5.25
N HIS A 71 2.15 -3.32 5.55
CA HIS A 71 2.85 -4.55 5.93
C HIS A 71 2.91 -5.54 4.75
N GLU A 72 2.38 -5.18 3.59
CA GLU A 72 2.41 -6.03 2.39
C GLU A 72 3.74 -5.86 1.67
N MET A 73 4.74 -6.63 2.07
CA MET A 73 6.11 -6.45 1.58
C MET A 73 6.29 -6.82 0.11
N SER A 74 5.58 -7.84 -0.38
CA SER A 74 5.64 -8.19 -1.79
C SER A 74 5.12 -7.06 -2.68
N PHE A 75 4.06 -6.38 -2.23
CA PHE A 75 3.54 -5.21 -2.92
C PHE A 75 4.54 -4.06 -2.89
N ALA A 76 5.12 -3.78 -1.72
CA ALA A 76 6.14 -2.73 -1.59
C ALA A 76 7.32 -2.99 -2.50
N ARG A 77 7.78 -4.25 -2.59
CA ARG A 77 8.89 -4.64 -3.46
C ARG A 77 8.59 -4.36 -4.92
N GLU A 78 7.32 -4.58 -5.33
CA GLU A 78 6.90 -4.42 -6.71
C GLU A 78 6.75 -2.95 -7.12
N VAL A 79 6.16 -2.12 -6.26
CA VAL A 79 5.72 -0.78 -6.67
C VAL A 79 6.52 0.37 -6.10
N ALA A 80 7.24 0.18 -5.00
CA ALA A 80 7.94 1.29 -4.36
C ALA A 80 9.21 1.68 -5.12
N ASP A 81 9.46 2.95 -5.21
CA ASP A 81 10.76 3.48 -5.67
C ASP A 81 11.74 3.57 -4.51
N GLN A 82 11.21 3.86 -3.32
CA GLN A 82 11.97 3.94 -2.08
C GLN A 82 11.16 3.29 -0.96
N VAL A 83 11.84 2.59 -0.07
CA VAL A 83 11.25 2.01 1.13
C VAL A 83 11.92 2.62 2.34
N ALA A 84 11.14 3.04 3.33
CA ALA A 84 11.63 3.59 4.58
C ALA A 84 11.11 2.74 5.74
N PHE A 85 12.00 2.30 6.60
CA PHE A 85 11.64 1.60 7.82
C PHE A 85 11.58 2.60 8.98
N LEU A 86 10.40 2.69 9.61
CA LEU A 86 10.19 3.58 10.76
C LEU A 86 10.35 2.80 12.05
N HIS A 87 11.09 3.37 12.99
CA HIS A 87 11.30 2.79 14.30
C HIS A 87 11.34 3.92 15.34
N GLU A 88 10.49 3.81 16.36
CA GLU A 88 10.40 4.80 17.45
C GLU A 88 10.24 6.23 16.93
N GLY A 89 9.38 6.41 15.93
CA GLY A 89 9.07 7.73 15.39
C GLY A 89 10.12 8.32 14.45
N LYS A 90 11.12 7.54 14.08
CA LYS A 90 12.18 8.01 13.18
C LYS A 90 12.38 7.03 12.03
N ILE A 91 12.88 7.56 10.90
CA ILE A 91 13.32 6.71 9.80
C ILE A 91 14.68 6.13 10.19
N LEU A 92 14.70 4.82 10.43
CA LEU A 92 15.91 4.12 10.82
C LEU A 92 16.76 3.74 9.60
N GLU A 93 16.08 3.35 8.51
CA GLU A 93 16.74 2.90 7.29
C GLU A 93 15.87 3.24 6.09
N GLN A 94 16.48 3.68 4.99
CA GLN A 94 15.76 4.03 3.78
C GLN A 94 16.63 3.73 2.57
N GLY A 95 16.00 3.26 1.49
CA GLY A 95 16.70 2.98 0.25
C GLY A 95 15.82 2.27 -0.75
N PRO A 96 16.40 1.78 -1.85
CA PRO A 96 15.66 1.00 -2.84
C PRO A 96 15.03 -0.24 -2.21
N PRO A 97 13.90 -0.73 -2.74
CA PRO A 97 13.21 -1.90 -2.17
C PRO A 97 14.11 -3.12 -2.00
N ALA A 98 14.96 -3.43 -2.97
CA ALA A 98 15.84 -4.59 -2.89
C ALA A 98 16.80 -4.51 -1.70
N GLN A 99 17.34 -3.34 -1.42
CA GLN A 99 18.25 -3.16 -0.29
C GLN A 99 17.53 -3.30 1.05
N ILE A 100 16.38 -2.64 1.21
CA ILE A 100 15.67 -2.60 2.48
C ILE A 100 14.97 -3.93 2.78
N LEU A 101 14.39 -4.56 1.76
CA LEU A 101 13.58 -5.77 1.96
C LEU A 101 14.39 -7.06 1.86
N GLU A 102 15.52 -7.05 1.18
CA GLU A 102 16.33 -8.25 0.96
C GLU A 102 17.68 -8.22 1.69
N ALA A 103 18.25 -7.03 1.88
CA ALA A 103 19.56 -6.88 2.50
C ALA A 103 19.60 -5.69 3.47
N PRO A 104 18.70 -5.64 4.47
CA PRO A 104 18.68 -4.53 5.40
C PRO A 104 19.95 -4.48 6.24
N LYS A 105 20.42 -3.28 6.53
CA LYS A 105 21.63 -3.06 7.30
C LYS A 105 21.39 -2.98 8.81
N GLN A 106 20.19 -2.56 9.21
CA GLN A 106 19.87 -2.38 10.62
C GLN A 106 19.23 -3.66 11.19
N GLU A 107 19.61 -4.00 12.42
CA GLU A 107 19.11 -5.19 13.07
C GLU A 107 17.60 -5.11 13.31
N GLU A 108 17.09 -3.96 13.66
CA GLU A 108 15.68 -3.74 13.91
C GLU A 108 14.85 -3.98 12.63
N THR A 109 15.35 -3.56 11.48
CA THR A 109 14.72 -3.84 10.19
C THR A 109 14.70 -5.33 9.92
N ARG A 110 15.81 -6.03 10.16
CA ARG A 110 15.88 -7.48 9.98
C ARG A 110 14.89 -8.23 10.87
N ARG A 111 14.77 -7.82 12.13
CA ARG A 111 13.81 -8.43 13.06
C ARG A 111 12.38 -8.21 12.64
N PHE A 112 12.05 -7.01 12.17
CA PHE A 112 10.71 -6.69 11.68
C PHE A 112 10.34 -7.57 10.49
N LEU A 113 11.24 -7.67 9.50
CA LEU A 113 11.00 -8.49 8.31
C LEU A 113 10.88 -9.97 8.66
N SER A 114 11.68 -10.47 9.60
CA SER A 114 11.57 -11.87 10.07
C SER A 114 10.21 -12.15 10.67
N ARG A 115 9.68 -11.23 11.46
CA ARG A 115 8.33 -11.37 12.04
C ARG A 115 7.25 -11.39 10.97
N LEU A 116 7.39 -10.59 9.93
CA LEU A 116 6.45 -10.61 8.81
C LEU A 116 6.51 -11.93 8.04
N LEU A 117 7.68 -12.50 7.85
CA LEU A 117 7.84 -13.82 7.24
C LEU A 117 7.14 -14.90 8.05
N GLU A 118 7.31 -14.90 9.36
CA GLU A 118 6.64 -15.85 10.25
C GLU A 118 5.12 -15.71 10.19
N ALA A 119 4.63 -14.50 9.96
CA ALA A 119 3.20 -14.23 9.81
C ALA A 119 2.70 -14.46 8.38
N GLY A 120 3.55 -14.86 7.42
CA GLY A 120 3.19 -15.09 6.03
C GLY A 120 2.96 -13.82 5.22
N ARG A 121 3.52 -12.69 5.64
CA ARG A 121 3.31 -11.39 4.98
C ARG A 121 4.48 -10.89 4.13
N ALA A 122 5.55 -11.62 4.12
CA ALA A 122 6.75 -11.16 3.41
C ALA A 122 6.85 -11.69 1.98
#